data_140e731d47fa3cb2f7f530fd312c2801
#
_entry.id   140e731d47fa3cb2f7f530fd312c2801
#
_cell.length_a   1.000
_cell.length_b   1.000
_cell.length_c   1.000
_cell.angle_alpha   90.00
_cell.angle_beta   90.00
_cell.angle_gamma   90.00
#
_symmetry.space_group_name_H-M   'P 1'
#
loop_
_entity.id
_entity.type
_entity.pdbx_description
1 polymer ?
#
loop_
_entity_poly.entity_id
_entity_poly.type
_entity_poly.pdbx_seq_one_letter_code
_entity_poly.pdbx_strand_id
1 'polypeptide(L)'
;MLKRWLRPFRFQRPVGAVEASSRPSASPSERPAVELADASAILNLFNRCADVKHHTYTLNAREERSTVLFVFCEGMSDSQHMIHEVVLPRLHRFYECYGFTDAGMLQTASQLQLERLPDDDWQRKATQLVFEGKLLMYIPALRLICSVDIAKLPARKPEESNVEVSVRGAKDCFVEELAINAALIRKRLKSPSLAYEQMALGERTQTRIGLMYMYDIADPKVIQEVKQRLQKITIDGVFSATELEEMIEPTWALFPLMAYTGRPDFAVNCLTNGRFVLLVDGTPAALIGPANLLLLIKTPEDIHFTALSSTFGQLLRLLGLFVSLMLPAFWLCLLSYHQDQLPFYLLATLTVNRLGIPLSAGLEMFLALIFLEMLREAGVHLPSAIGSTLTIVGGLILGDAAIRSGILSPGIVIVGAITHVFGASLTNQALGGTVSVLRIILYIFSCIFGLYGFFLGVFLLLVLLASLQSFGVPYLAPMSPPFFRDLPHALFRLPLAWKRKRPKMLHPIDDTNQGEQSK
;
A
#
# COMPACT_ATOMS: atom_id res chain seq x y z
N MET A 1 -5.47 37.57 9.33
CA MET A 1 -4.96 36.49 8.46
C MET A 1 -5.67 36.35 7.11
N LEU A 2 -6.76 37.06 6.85
CA LEU A 2 -7.54 36.99 5.59
C LEU A 2 -7.00 37.83 4.41
N LYS A 3 -6.06 38.76 4.64
CA LYS A 3 -5.54 39.68 3.59
C LYS A 3 -4.43 39.08 2.68
N ARG A 4 -4.07 37.79 2.84
CA ARG A 4 -2.98 37.15 2.07
C ARG A 4 -3.48 36.28 0.91
N TRP A 5 -4.80 36.16 0.71
CA TRP A 5 -5.44 35.27 -0.27
C TRP A 5 -5.88 35.94 -1.59
N LEU A 6 -5.75 37.27 -1.70
CA LEU A 6 -6.17 38.05 -2.88
C LEU A 6 -4.99 38.77 -3.51
N ARG A 7 -3.99 38.04 -3.99
CA ARG A 7 -3.04 38.58 -4.97
C ARG A 7 -3.33 38.00 -6.36
N PRO A 8 -3.61 38.81 -7.38
CA PRO A 8 -3.84 38.34 -8.74
C PRO A 8 -2.53 37.77 -9.32
N PHE A 9 -2.65 36.67 -10.06
CA PHE A 9 -1.58 36.05 -10.83
C PHE A 9 -0.97 37.11 -11.79
N ARG A 10 0.26 37.50 -11.55
CA ARG A 10 1.06 38.26 -12.52
C ARG A 10 1.78 37.27 -13.45
N PHE A 11 1.40 37.26 -14.70
CA PHE A 11 2.17 36.63 -15.77
C PHE A 11 3.56 37.28 -15.81
N GLN A 12 4.60 36.49 -15.57
CA GLN A 12 5.98 36.90 -15.80
C GLN A 12 6.28 36.82 -17.30
N ARG A 13 6.79 37.93 -17.84
CA ARG A 13 7.35 38.01 -19.19
C ARG A 13 8.65 37.20 -19.26
N PRO A 14 9.05 36.69 -20.45
CA PRO A 14 10.31 35.96 -20.58
C PRO A 14 11.49 36.90 -20.35
N VAL A 15 12.41 36.45 -19.48
CA VAL A 15 13.65 37.15 -19.16
C VAL A 15 14.65 36.96 -20.30
N GLY A 16 15.15 38.09 -20.79
CA GLY A 16 16.21 38.14 -21.79
C GLY A 16 17.53 37.58 -21.28
N ALA A 17 18.39 37.23 -22.26
CA ALA A 17 19.70 36.67 -22.06
C ALA A 17 20.55 37.45 -21.04
N VAL A 18 21.08 36.71 -20.03
CA VAL A 18 22.05 37.25 -19.08
C VAL A 18 23.45 36.86 -19.54
N GLU A 19 24.27 37.90 -19.70
CA GLU A 19 25.69 37.82 -19.99
C GLU A 19 26.45 36.95 -18.98
N ALA A 20 27.38 36.16 -19.50
CA ALA A 20 28.28 35.31 -18.71
C ALA A 20 29.27 36.15 -17.92
N SER A 21 29.09 36.33 -16.62
CA SER A 21 30.12 36.81 -15.72
C SER A 21 31.02 35.66 -15.25
N SER A 22 32.30 35.78 -15.56
CA SER A 22 33.38 34.89 -15.15
C SER A 22 33.47 34.76 -13.62
N ARG A 23 33.22 33.54 -13.09
CA ARG A 23 33.53 33.19 -11.69
C ARG A 23 34.98 32.69 -11.60
N PRO A 24 35.72 33.01 -10.53
CA PRO A 24 37.07 32.52 -10.33
C PRO A 24 37.07 31.00 -10.11
N SER A 25 38.06 30.34 -10.70
CA SER A 25 38.30 28.90 -10.59
C SER A 25 38.56 28.49 -9.13
N ALA A 26 37.62 27.73 -8.56
CA ALA A 26 37.85 27.00 -7.35
C ALA A 26 38.92 25.91 -7.63
N SER A 27 39.88 25.77 -6.73
CA SER A 27 40.92 24.73 -6.70
C SER A 27 40.28 23.34 -6.82
N PRO A 28 40.92 22.37 -7.49
CA PRO A 28 40.36 21.02 -7.62
C PRO A 28 40.33 20.36 -6.23
N SER A 29 39.12 20.33 -5.62
CA SER A 29 38.88 19.44 -4.51
C SER A 29 39.08 18.01 -5.00
N GLU A 30 39.87 17.25 -4.29
CA GLU A 30 40.15 15.84 -4.50
C GLU A 30 38.87 15.10 -4.85
N ARG A 31 38.76 14.64 -6.09
CA ARG A 31 37.73 13.71 -6.50
C ARG A 31 37.94 12.45 -5.67
N PRO A 32 36.88 11.88 -5.03
CA PRO A 32 37.03 10.59 -4.37
C PRO A 32 37.57 9.59 -5.40
N ALA A 33 38.58 8.82 -4.98
CA ALA A 33 39.21 7.80 -5.81
C ALA A 33 38.10 6.95 -6.47
N VAL A 34 38.12 6.84 -7.80
CA VAL A 34 37.22 6.00 -8.56
C VAL A 34 37.44 4.57 -8.05
N GLU A 35 36.52 4.04 -7.25
CA GLU A 35 36.55 2.64 -6.84
C GLU A 35 36.50 1.80 -8.10
N LEU A 36 37.62 1.14 -8.41
CA LEU A 36 37.70 0.18 -9.52
C LEU A 36 36.61 -0.89 -9.32
N ALA A 37 35.86 -1.16 -10.38
CA ALA A 37 34.80 -2.14 -10.35
C ALA A 37 35.38 -3.54 -10.13
N ASP A 38 35.20 -4.07 -8.92
CA ASP A 38 35.53 -5.44 -8.56
C ASP A 38 34.22 -6.25 -8.40
N ALA A 39 34.29 -7.56 -8.58
CA ALA A 39 33.12 -8.44 -8.42
C ALA A 39 32.45 -8.29 -7.04
N SER A 40 33.25 -8.07 -5.99
CA SER A 40 32.76 -7.81 -4.63
C SER A 40 32.00 -6.49 -4.51
N ALA A 41 32.46 -5.44 -5.18
CA ALA A 41 31.80 -4.15 -5.20
C ALA A 41 30.43 -4.23 -5.90
N ILE A 42 30.33 -4.99 -7.00
CA ILE A 42 29.06 -5.21 -7.71
C ILE A 42 28.08 -5.99 -6.83
N LEU A 43 28.52 -7.05 -6.16
CA LEU A 43 27.67 -7.86 -5.28
C LEU A 43 27.19 -7.06 -4.06
N ASN A 44 28.01 -6.20 -3.50
CA ASN A 44 27.66 -5.36 -2.36
C ASN A 44 26.54 -4.36 -2.66
N LEU A 45 26.42 -3.89 -3.93
CA LEU A 45 25.30 -3.02 -4.34
C LEU A 45 23.94 -3.67 -4.15
N PHE A 46 23.85 -4.99 -4.29
CA PHE A 46 22.59 -5.75 -4.28
C PHE A 46 22.44 -6.67 -3.06
N ASN A 47 23.29 -6.53 -2.04
CA ASN A 47 23.33 -7.43 -0.88
C ASN A 47 21.98 -7.52 -0.11
N ARG A 48 21.13 -6.51 -0.21
CA ARG A 48 19.79 -6.45 0.43
C ARG A 48 18.63 -6.72 -0.55
N CYS A 49 18.93 -7.16 -1.76
CA CYS A 49 17.96 -7.37 -2.82
C CYS A 49 17.88 -8.87 -3.15
N ALA A 50 17.01 -9.62 -2.46
CA ALA A 50 16.85 -11.05 -2.69
C ALA A 50 16.31 -11.38 -4.09
N ASP A 51 15.70 -10.42 -4.77
CA ASP A 51 15.24 -10.49 -6.17
C ASP A 51 16.38 -10.37 -7.18
N VAL A 52 17.55 -9.90 -6.77
CA VAL A 52 18.73 -9.86 -7.64
C VAL A 52 19.55 -11.13 -7.44
N LYS A 53 19.62 -11.92 -8.49
CA LYS A 53 20.40 -13.17 -8.51
C LYS A 53 21.72 -12.92 -9.19
N HIS A 54 22.73 -13.65 -8.73
CA HIS A 54 24.05 -13.65 -9.34
C HIS A 54 24.53 -15.08 -9.59
N HIS A 55 25.14 -15.30 -10.73
CA HIS A 55 25.76 -16.57 -11.10
C HIS A 55 27.14 -16.32 -11.68
N THR A 56 28.11 -17.11 -11.24
CA THR A 56 29.47 -17.10 -11.79
C THR A 56 29.63 -18.29 -12.71
N TYR A 57 29.90 -18.01 -13.98
CA TYR A 57 30.14 -19.03 -14.99
C TYR A 57 31.63 -19.10 -15.28
N THR A 58 32.15 -20.31 -15.36
CA THR A 58 33.55 -20.57 -15.74
C THR A 58 33.57 -21.05 -17.19
N LEU A 59 34.26 -20.30 -18.03
CA LEU A 59 34.51 -20.63 -19.42
C LEU A 59 35.88 -21.30 -19.52
N ASN A 60 35.95 -22.45 -20.18
CA ASN A 60 37.17 -23.22 -20.37
C ASN A 60 37.52 -23.24 -21.87
N ALA A 61 38.67 -22.72 -22.26
CA ALA A 61 39.19 -22.85 -23.62
C ALA A 61 40.73 -22.92 -23.59
N ARG A 62 41.33 -23.83 -24.37
CA ARG A 62 42.79 -23.93 -24.61
C ARG A 62 43.66 -23.87 -23.36
N GLU A 63 43.29 -24.60 -22.29
CA GLU A 63 43.99 -24.65 -20.99
C GLU A 63 43.84 -23.38 -20.10
N GLU A 64 43.19 -22.33 -20.57
CA GLU A 64 42.93 -21.15 -19.77
C GLU A 64 41.47 -21.20 -19.25
N ARG A 65 41.33 -20.78 -17.99
CA ARG A 65 40.02 -20.64 -17.33
C ARG A 65 39.73 -19.19 -17.09
N SER A 66 38.58 -18.72 -17.54
CA SER A 66 38.10 -17.36 -17.20
C SER A 66 36.73 -17.44 -16.59
N THR A 67 36.48 -16.54 -15.63
CA THR A 67 35.19 -16.45 -14.95
C THR A 67 34.42 -15.23 -15.41
N VAL A 68 33.10 -15.34 -15.50
CA VAL A 68 32.22 -14.24 -15.82
C VAL A 68 31.11 -14.21 -14.78
N LEU A 69 30.88 -13.06 -14.15
CA LEU A 69 29.82 -12.83 -13.19
C LEU A 69 28.61 -12.25 -13.92
N PHE A 70 27.46 -12.92 -13.79
CA PHE A 70 26.17 -12.48 -14.26
C PHE A 70 25.33 -12.00 -13.09
N VAL A 71 24.68 -10.83 -13.22
CA VAL A 71 23.77 -10.27 -12.23
C VAL A 71 22.50 -9.82 -12.94
N PHE A 72 21.35 -10.27 -12.47
CA PHE A 72 20.04 -9.96 -13.06
C PHE A 72 18.94 -9.96 -12.01
N CYS A 73 17.83 -9.26 -12.29
CA CYS A 73 16.67 -9.20 -11.41
C CYS A 73 15.65 -10.28 -11.80
N GLU A 74 15.34 -11.20 -10.87
CA GLU A 74 14.32 -12.24 -11.03
C GLU A 74 12.93 -11.60 -11.19
N GLY A 75 12.09 -12.15 -12.06
CA GLY A 75 10.75 -11.62 -12.36
C GLY A 75 10.73 -10.43 -13.33
N MET A 76 11.89 -9.80 -13.64
CA MET A 76 12.00 -8.73 -14.63
C MET A 76 12.79 -9.13 -15.87
N SER A 77 13.47 -10.27 -15.84
CA SER A 77 14.34 -10.79 -16.91
C SER A 77 13.94 -12.20 -17.33
N ASP A 78 14.11 -12.53 -18.61
CA ASP A 78 14.00 -13.90 -19.13
C ASP A 78 15.31 -14.65 -18.92
N SER A 79 15.68 -14.86 -17.64
CA SER A 79 16.98 -15.38 -17.27
C SER A 79 17.20 -16.83 -17.71
N GLN A 80 16.18 -17.69 -17.62
CA GLN A 80 16.33 -19.11 -17.94
C GLN A 80 16.57 -19.34 -19.43
N HIS A 81 15.74 -18.75 -20.29
CA HIS A 81 15.87 -18.94 -21.74
C HIS A 81 17.05 -18.14 -22.30
N MET A 82 17.10 -16.83 -22.06
CA MET A 82 18.09 -15.97 -22.69
C MET A 82 19.52 -16.22 -22.22
N ILE A 83 19.74 -16.51 -20.93
CA ILE A 83 21.09 -16.76 -20.43
C ILE A 83 21.63 -18.09 -20.97
N HIS A 84 20.87 -19.17 -20.86
CA HIS A 84 21.35 -20.50 -21.22
C HIS A 84 21.33 -20.77 -22.73
N GLU A 85 20.36 -20.26 -23.46
CA GLU A 85 20.24 -20.56 -24.89
C GLU A 85 20.89 -19.53 -25.82
N VAL A 86 21.03 -18.28 -25.37
CA VAL A 86 21.56 -17.21 -26.22
C VAL A 86 22.89 -16.67 -25.74
N VAL A 87 22.96 -16.19 -24.48
CA VAL A 87 24.13 -15.44 -23.98
C VAL A 87 25.32 -16.37 -23.75
N LEU A 88 25.14 -17.43 -22.98
CA LEU A 88 26.23 -18.38 -22.66
C LEU A 88 26.82 -19.06 -23.88
N PRO A 89 26.03 -19.62 -24.82
CA PRO A 89 26.60 -20.27 -25.99
C PRO A 89 27.38 -19.32 -26.91
N ARG A 90 26.88 -18.08 -27.06
CA ARG A 90 27.58 -17.06 -27.87
C ARG A 90 28.87 -16.59 -27.20
N LEU A 91 28.85 -16.41 -25.89
CA LEU A 91 30.00 -16.00 -25.09
C LEU A 91 31.07 -17.13 -25.08
N HIS A 92 30.66 -18.38 -24.93
CA HIS A 92 31.55 -19.55 -24.97
C HIS A 92 32.25 -19.67 -26.33
N ARG A 93 31.49 -19.60 -27.43
CA ARG A 93 32.01 -19.61 -28.79
C ARG A 93 32.98 -18.48 -29.07
N PHE A 94 32.66 -17.27 -28.56
CA PHE A 94 33.58 -16.13 -28.65
C PHE A 94 34.89 -16.39 -27.88
N TYR A 95 34.81 -16.92 -26.65
CA TYR A 95 35.95 -17.22 -25.81
C TYR A 95 36.85 -18.30 -26.41
N GLU A 96 36.28 -19.33 -27.02
CA GLU A 96 37.02 -20.39 -27.74
C GLU A 96 37.82 -19.82 -28.94
N CYS A 97 37.25 -18.88 -29.67
CA CYS A 97 37.88 -18.33 -30.86
C CYS A 97 38.93 -17.26 -30.58
N TYR A 98 38.63 -16.33 -29.65
CA TYR A 98 39.39 -15.09 -29.48
C TYR A 98 39.97 -14.90 -28.07
N GLY A 99 39.50 -15.62 -27.08
CA GLY A 99 39.79 -15.34 -25.67
C GLY A 99 39.25 -13.98 -25.21
N PHE A 100 39.54 -13.62 -23.96
CA PHE A 100 39.25 -12.26 -23.44
C PHE A 100 40.47 -11.35 -23.54
N THR A 101 40.87 -10.96 -24.77
CA THR A 101 42.05 -10.15 -25.03
C THR A 101 41.71 -8.69 -25.27
N ASP A 102 40.60 -8.38 -25.92
CA ASP A 102 40.19 -7.01 -26.26
C ASP A 102 38.68 -6.79 -26.07
N ALA A 103 38.34 -5.73 -25.33
CA ALA A 103 36.97 -5.32 -25.07
C ALA A 103 36.21 -4.89 -26.36
N GLY A 104 36.91 -4.33 -27.34
CA GLY A 104 36.34 -3.91 -28.62
C GLY A 104 35.90 -5.10 -29.48
N MET A 105 36.72 -6.15 -29.50
CA MET A 105 36.38 -7.41 -30.21
C MET A 105 35.18 -8.13 -29.59
N LEU A 106 35.02 -8.06 -28.27
CA LEU A 106 33.88 -8.67 -27.60
C LEU A 106 32.55 -8.07 -28.10
N GLN A 107 32.52 -6.78 -28.33
CA GLN A 107 31.30 -6.08 -28.78
C GLN A 107 30.94 -6.40 -30.23
N THR A 108 31.94 -6.56 -31.09
CA THR A 108 31.71 -6.80 -32.54
C THR A 108 31.58 -8.27 -32.89
N ALA A 109 32.41 -9.15 -32.28
CA ALA A 109 32.50 -10.55 -32.68
C ALA A 109 31.59 -11.51 -31.87
N SER A 110 31.12 -11.13 -30.66
CA SER A 110 30.24 -11.97 -29.85
C SER A 110 28.81 -12.08 -30.39
N GLN A 111 28.41 -11.26 -31.35
CA GLN A 111 27.02 -11.13 -31.84
C GLN A 111 26.00 -10.85 -30.73
N LEU A 112 26.46 -10.36 -29.58
CA LEU A 112 25.64 -9.90 -28.49
C LEU A 112 25.55 -8.38 -28.57
N GLN A 113 24.36 -7.84 -28.36
CA GLN A 113 24.20 -6.39 -28.24
C GLN A 113 24.66 -5.94 -26.85
N LEU A 114 25.98 -5.74 -26.73
CA LEU A 114 26.64 -5.36 -25.49
C LEU A 114 26.68 -3.84 -25.35
N GLU A 115 26.15 -3.32 -24.27
CA GLU A 115 26.28 -1.93 -23.87
C GLU A 115 27.34 -1.84 -22.76
N ARG A 116 28.47 -1.17 -23.05
CA ARG A 116 29.53 -0.95 -22.06
C ARG A 116 29.10 0.12 -21.07
N LEU A 117 29.30 -0.13 -19.76
CA LEU A 117 29.06 0.87 -18.74
C LEU A 117 30.26 1.84 -18.65
N PRO A 118 30.03 3.16 -18.44
CA PRO A 118 31.09 4.13 -18.22
C PRO A 118 31.72 3.91 -16.85
N ASP A 119 33.02 4.15 -16.78
CA ASP A 119 33.80 3.92 -15.56
C ASP A 119 33.47 4.93 -14.43
N ASP A 120 33.03 6.15 -14.76
CA ASP A 120 32.80 7.23 -13.79
C ASP A 120 31.50 7.12 -12.97
N ASP A 121 30.45 6.44 -13.48
CA ASP A 121 29.12 6.32 -12.80
C ASP A 121 28.54 4.91 -12.96
N TRP A 122 29.41 3.90 -12.94
CA TRP A 122 29.03 2.52 -13.19
C TRP A 122 28.03 1.99 -12.16
N GLN A 123 28.14 2.38 -10.90
CA GLN A 123 27.27 1.90 -9.81
C GLN A 123 25.80 2.29 -10.05
N ARG A 124 25.57 3.57 -10.38
CA ARG A 124 24.23 4.09 -10.66
C ARG A 124 23.64 3.46 -11.92
N LYS A 125 24.44 3.38 -12.99
CA LYS A 125 24.01 2.76 -14.25
C LYS A 125 23.78 1.25 -14.09
N ALA A 126 24.66 0.52 -13.42
CA ALA A 126 24.49 -0.91 -13.14
C ALA A 126 23.17 -1.18 -12.40
N THR A 127 22.90 -0.39 -11.35
CA THR A 127 21.66 -0.50 -10.60
C THR A 127 20.44 -0.24 -11.48
N GLN A 128 20.47 0.81 -12.29
CA GLN A 128 19.38 1.15 -13.20
C GLN A 128 19.11 0.02 -14.20
N LEU A 129 20.16 -0.49 -14.85
CA LEU A 129 20.03 -1.52 -15.88
C LEU A 129 19.52 -2.85 -15.32
N VAL A 130 20.01 -3.29 -14.16
CA VAL A 130 19.51 -4.49 -13.49
C VAL A 130 18.03 -4.36 -13.14
N PHE A 131 17.58 -3.20 -12.64
CA PHE A 131 16.17 -2.95 -12.34
C PHE A 131 15.33 -2.54 -13.57
N GLU A 132 15.92 -2.47 -14.75
CA GLU A 132 15.23 -2.45 -16.05
C GLU A 132 15.05 -3.85 -16.64
N GLY A 133 15.60 -4.88 -15.97
CA GLY A 133 15.52 -6.28 -16.40
C GLY A 133 16.67 -6.70 -17.30
N LYS A 134 17.69 -5.87 -17.49
CA LYS A 134 18.88 -6.23 -18.27
C LYS A 134 19.82 -7.11 -17.44
N LEU A 135 20.56 -7.97 -18.12
CA LEU A 135 21.66 -8.77 -17.55
C LEU A 135 22.89 -7.89 -17.44
N LEU A 136 23.44 -7.76 -16.24
CA LEU A 136 24.75 -7.18 -16.03
C LEU A 136 25.80 -8.29 -16.08
N MET A 137 26.81 -8.13 -16.88
CA MET A 137 27.90 -9.05 -17.07
C MET A 137 29.23 -8.39 -16.69
N TYR A 138 29.96 -8.97 -15.76
CA TYR A 138 31.29 -8.52 -15.36
C TYR A 138 32.32 -9.57 -15.76
N ILE A 139 33.33 -9.15 -16.50
CA ILE A 139 34.45 -9.99 -16.98
C ILE A 139 35.71 -9.53 -16.27
N PRO A 140 36.19 -10.26 -15.23
CA PRO A 140 37.37 -9.86 -14.44
C PRO A 140 38.64 -9.73 -15.27
N ALA A 141 38.82 -10.61 -16.28
CA ALA A 141 39.99 -10.61 -17.16
C ALA A 141 40.17 -9.27 -17.91
N LEU A 142 39.09 -8.62 -18.28
CA LEU A 142 39.08 -7.33 -18.97
C LEU A 142 38.73 -6.16 -18.06
N ARG A 143 38.39 -6.41 -16.79
CA ARG A 143 37.83 -5.42 -15.86
C ARG A 143 36.65 -4.67 -16.49
N LEU A 144 35.84 -5.35 -17.27
CA LEU A 144 34.78 -4.77 -18.09
C LEU A 144 33.43 -5.10 -17.49
N ILE A 145 32.60 -4.05 -17.33
CA ILE A 145 31.17 -4.21 -17.05
C ILE A 145 30.39 -3.89 -18.31
N CYS A 146 29.52 -4.80 -18.72
CA CYS A 146 28.61 -4.61 -19.84
C CYS A 146 27.22 -5.13 -19.51
N SER A 147 26.22 -4.64 -20.23
CA SER A 147 24.86 -5.11 -20.12
C SER A 147 24.36 -5.74 -21.40
N VAL A 148 23.47 -6.71 -21.25
CA VAL A 148 22.73 -7.37 -22.34
C VAL A 148 21.24 -7.21 -22.06
N ASP A 149 20.48 -6.86 -23.08
CA ASP A 149 19.03 -6.78 -22.94
C ASP A 149 18.40 -8.18 -22.95
N ILE A 150 17.90 -8.58 -21.79
CA ILE A 150 17.11 -9.80 -21.57
C ILE A 150 15.80 -9.46 -20.86
N ALA A 151 15.38 -8.19 -20.94
CA ALA A 151 14.23 -7.70 -20.18
C ALA A 151 12.95 -8.41 -20.62
N LYS A 152 12.24 -8.94 -19.63
CA LYS A 152 10.90 -9.49 -19.75
C LYS A 152 10.07 -8.97 -18.59
N LEU A 153 9.68 -7.71 -18.74
CA LEU A 153 8.88 -7.07 -17.71
C LEU A 153 7.53 -7.77 -17.59
N PRO A 154 7.02 -7.94 -16.36
CA PRO A 154 5.69 -8.51 -16.18
C PRO A 154 4.67 -7.65 -16.94
N ALA A 155 4.14 -8.21 -18.02
CA ALA A 155 3.13 -7.62 -18.87
C ALA A 155 1.88 -8.52 -18.78
N ARG A 156 1.04 -8.29 -17.77
CA ARG A 156 -0.26 -8.94 -17.68
C ARG A 156 -1.28 -8.17 -18.54
N LYS A 157 -2.27 -8.89 -19.10
CA LYS A 157 -3.51 -8.25 -19.55
C LYS A 157 -4.08 -7.51 -18.34
N PRO A 158 -4.50 -6.22 -18.48
CA PRO A 158 -5.05 -5.46 -17.37
C PRO A 158 -6.30 -6.17 -16.83
N GLU A 159 -6.17 -6.88 -15.74
CA GLU A 159 -7.28 -7.37 -14.95
C GLU A 159 -7.39 -6.44 -13.75
N GLU A 160 -8.55 -5.84 -13.59
CA GLU A 160 -8.82 -4.96 -12.46
C GLU A 160 -8.86 -5.79 -11.16
N SER A 161 -8.33 -5.22 -10.09
CA SER A 161 -8.45 -5.83 -8.77
C SER A 161 -9.92 -5.94 -8.38
N ASN A 162 -10.35 -7.13 -7.99
CA ASN A 162 -11.70 -7.33 -7.45
C ASN A 162 -11.88 -6.63 -6.08
N VAL A 163 -10.79 -6.26 -5.43
CA VAL A 163 -10.81 -5.62 -4.10
C VAL A 163 -10.91 -4.10 -4.22
N GLU A 164 -10.21 -3.50 -5.20
CA GLU A 164 -10.10 -2.04 -5.34
C GLU A 164 -10.20 -1.66 -6.82
N VAL A 165 -11.34 -1.14 -7.23
CA VAL A 165 -11.59 -0.71 -8.62
C VAL A 165 -10.78 0.53 -8.96
N SER A 166 -10.08 0.53 -10.08
CA SER A 166 -9.30 1.67 -10.57
C SER A 166 -10.09 2.51 -11.57
N VAL A 167 -10.37 3.77 -11.22
CA VAL A 167 -11.05 4.73 -12.11
C VAL A 167 -10.05 5.53 -12.95
N ARG A 168 -8.98 6.05 -12.34
CA ARG A 168 -7.96 6.87 -12.99
C ARG A 168 -6.53 6.36 -12.79
N GLY A 169 -6.34 5.45 -11.85
CA GLY A 169 -5.04 4.90 -11.52
C GLY A 169 -4.55 3.82 -12.49
N ALA A 170 -3.42 3.25 -12.15
CA ALA A 170 -2.92 2.08 -12.85
C ALA A 170 -3.89 0.89 -12.66
N LYS A 171 -4.13 0.15 -13.75
CA LYS A 171 -5.02 -1.03 -13.72
C LYS A 171 -4.28 -2.32 -13.38
N ASP A 172 -2.94 -2.28 -13.28
CA ASP A 172 -2.17 -3.43 -12.83
C ASP A 172 -2.37 -3.68 -11.33
N CYS A 173 -2.58 -4.92 -10.98
CA CYS A 173 -2.76 -5.39 -9.61
C CYS A 173 -1.81 -6.53 -9.30
N PHE A 174 -1.65 -6.83 -8.02
CA PHE A 174 -0.91 -7.99 -7.56
C PHE A 174 -1.54 -9.29 -8.05
N VAL A 175 -0.71 -10.31 -8.17
CA VAL A 175 -1.06 -11.66 -8.61
C VAL A 175 -0.69 -12.67 -7.52
N GLU A 176 -0.96 -13.94 -7.75
CA GLU A 176 -0.66 -14.98 -6.78
C GLU A 176 0.85 -15.25 -6.64
N GLU A 177 1.66 -14.95 -7.67
CA GLU A 177 3.08 -15.27 -7.71
C GLU A 177 3.94 -14.18 -7.06
N LEU A 178 4.69 -14.55 -6.02
CA LEU A 178 5.52 -13.63 -5.21
C LEU A 178 6.57 -12.89 -6.05
N ALA A 179 7.23 -13.57 -7.00
CA ALA A 179 8.28 -12.96 -7.82
C ALA A 179 7.72 -11.86 -8.73
N ILE A 180 6.54 -12.08 -9.31
CA ILE A 180 5.84 -11.08 -10.14
C ILE A 180 5.43 -9.88 -9.28
N ASN A 181 4.92 -10.11 -8.08
CA ASN A 181 4.51 -9.05 -7.17
C ASN A 181 5.69 -8.16 -6.75
N ALA A 182 6.83 -8.78 -6.43
CA ALA A 182 8.06 -8.04 -6.15
C ALA A 182 8.51 -7.22 -7.37
N ALA A 183 8.46 -7.81 -8.57
CA ALA A 183 8.81 -7.13 -9.82
C ALA A 183 7.87 -5.95 -10.14
N LEU A 184 6.56 -6.04 -9.85
CA LEU A 184 5.61 -4.95 -10.03
C LEU A 184 5.93 -3.73 -9.13
N ILE A 185 6.38 -3.96 -7.90
CA ILE A 185 6.88 -2.91 -7.02
C ILE A 185 8.20 -2.35 -7.55
N ARG A 186 9.16 -3.22 -7.91
CA ARG A 186 10.47 -2.85 -8.41
C ARG A 186 10.40 -2.04 -9.70
N LYS A 187 9.48 -2.38 -10.62
CA LYS A 187 9.23 -1.63 -11.85
C LYS A 187 8.94 -0.14 -11.61
N ARG A 188 8.28 0.19 -10.47
CA ARG A 188 7.96 1.57 -10.08
C ARG A 188 9.03 2.21 -9.21
N LEU A 189 9.78 1.41 -8.47
CA LEU A 189 10.74 1.88 -7.48
C LEU A 189 12.13 1.29 -7.81
N LYS A 190 12.80 1.89 -8.79
CA LYS A 190 14.12 1.49 -9.30
C LYS A 190 15.23 2.03 -8.40
N SER A 191 15.25 1.66 -7.12
CA SER A 191 16.25 2.11 -6.15
C SER A 191 16.91 0.93 -5.45
N PRO A 192 18.24 0.93 -5.25
CA PRO A 192 18.93 -0.06 -4.44
C PRO A 192 18.57 0.07 -2.96
N SER A 193 18.02 1.22 -2.53
CA SER A 193 17.51 1.42 -1.18
C SER A 193 16.29 0.58 -0.84
N LEU A 194 15.59 0.04 -1.84
CA LEU A 194 14.51 -0.91 -1.61
C LEU A 194 15.09 -2.27 -1.24
N ALA A 195 15.10 -2.57 0.05
CA ALA A 195 15.42 -3.89 0.56
C ALA A 195 14.26 -4.87 0.29
N TYR A 196 14.61 -6.06 -0.13
CA TYR A 196 13.70 -7.19 -0.32
C TYR A 196 14.29 -8.44 0.31
N GLU A 197 13.64 -8.93 1.33
CA GLU A 197 14.06 -10.13 2.07
C GLU A 197 13.00 -11.21 1.91
N GLN A 198 13.43 -12.41 1.63
CA GLN A 198 12.55 -13.58 1.53
C GLN A 198 12.74 -14.50 2.72
N MET A 199 11.63 -15.03 3.21
CA MET A 199 11.60 -16.09 4.21
C MET A 199 10.51 -17.10 3.88
N ALA A 200 10.65 -18.33 4.37
CA ALA A 200 9.63 -19.36 4.26
C ALA A 200 8.98 -19.57 5.62
N LEU A 201 7.64 -19.61 5.67
CA LEU A 201 6.87 -19.89 6.87
C LEU A 201 5.99 -21.12 6.66
N GLY A 202 5.70 -21.81 7.78
CA GLY A 202 4.96 -23.07 7.78
C GLY A 202 5.87 -24.28 7.63
N GLU A 203 5.75 -25.25 8.55
CA GLU A 203 6.57 -26.46 8.52
C GLU A 203 6.28 -27.33 7.29
N ARG A 204 5.03 -27.39 6.87
CA ARG A 204 4.58 -28.22 5.74
C ARG A 204 4.44 -27.44 4.44
N THR A 205 3.88 -26.22 4.50
CA THR A 205 3.63 -25.46 3.25
C THR A 205 4.87 -24.75 2.72
N GLN A 206 5.83 -24.39 3.61
CA GLN A 206 7.03 -23.61 3.24
C GLN A 206 6.67 -22.39 2.37
N THR A 207 5.57 -21.71 2.75
CA THR A 207 5.04 -20.56 1.99
C THR A 207 6.05 -19.42 2.00
N ARG A 208 6.43 -18.97 0.81
CA ARG A 208 7.40 -17.88 0.66
C ARG A 208 6.73 -16.54 0.99
N ILE A 209 7.40 -15.76 1.82
CA ILE A 209 6.97 -14.42 2.21
C ILE A 209 8.07 -13.44 1.87
N GLY A 210 7.70 -12.34 1.24
CA GLY A 210 8.59 -11.25 0.88
C GLY A 210 8.35 -10.04 1.78
N LEU A 211 9.37 -9.62 2.53
CA LEU A 211 9.37 -8.36 3.28
C LEU A 211 10.10 -7.30 2.46
N MET A 212 9.39 -6.21 2.12
CA MET A 212 9.94 -5.07 1.40
C MET A 212 9.88 -3.80 2.24
N TYR A 213 10.96 -3.03 2.25
CA TYR A 213 11.06 -1.74 2.94
C TYR A 213 12.19 -0.89 2.37
N MET A 214 12.10 0.43 2.54
CA MET A 214 13.19 1.35 2.19
C MET A 214 14.15 1.45 3.38
N TYR A 215 15.38 0.90 3.27
CA TYR A 215 16.31 0.85 4.39
C TYR A 215 16.86 2.23 4.80
N ASP A 216 16.84 3.19 3.88
CA ASP A 216 17.25 4.59 4.09
C ASP A 216 16.13 5.46 4.71
N ILE A 217 14.87 4.97 4.71
CA ILE A 217 13.71 5.73 5.17
C ILE A 217 13.05 5.09 6.39
N ALA A 218 12.83 3.76 6.35
CA ALA A 218 12.03 3.07 7.35
C ALA A 218 12.74 3.02 8.72
N ASP A 219 11.97 3.14 9.81
CA ASP A 219 12.50 3.00 11.17
C ASP A 219 13.03 1.57 11.39
N PRO A 220 14.33 1.40 11.74
CA PRO A 220 14.92 0.09 11.99
C PRO A 220 14.21 -0.70 13.09
N LYS A 221 13.62 -0.02 14.07
CA LYS A 221 12.89 -0.67 15.17
C LYS A 221 11.63 -1.38 14.66
N VAL A 222 10.87 -0.71 13.78
CA VAL A 222 9.68 -1.29 13.14
C VAL A 222 10.07 -2.51 12.31
N ILE A 223 11.14 -2.40 11.53
CA ILE A 223 11.61 -3.52 10.68
C ILE A 223 12.10 -4.69 11.54
N GLN A 224 12.82 -4.41 12.63
CA GLN A 224 13.27 -5.46 13.54
C GLN A 224 12.09 -6.14 14.24
N GLU A 225 11.07 -5.37 14.64
CA GLU A 225 9.87 -5.92 15.30
C GLU A 225 9.09 -6.83 14.35
N VAL A 226 8.87 -6.44 13.08
CA VAL A 226 8.16 -7.31 12.12
C VAL A 226 8.94 -8.61 11.87
N LYS A 227 10.28 -8.53 11.72
CA LYS A 227 11.12 -9.73 11.58
C LYS A 227 11.02 -10.66 12.79
N GLN A 228 11.08 -10.10 13.98
CA GLN A 228 10.95 -10.90 15.21
C GLN A 228 9.58 -11.57 15.33
N ARG A 229 8.50 -10.88 14.94
CA ARG A 229 7.16 -11.46 14.96
C ARG A 229 7.04 -12.58 13.92
N LEU A 230 7.54 -12.37 12.70
CA LEU A 230 7.57 -13.40 11.65
C LEU A 230 8.36 -14.64 12.07
N GLN A 231 9.53 -14.46 12.70
CA GLN A 231 10.36 -15.58 13.18
C GLN A 231 9.76 -16.38 14.33
N LYS A 232 8.82 -15.80 15.08
CA LYS A 232 8.12 -16.48 16.17
C LYS A 232 6.94 -17.34 15.72
N ILE A 233 6.53 -17.21 14.46
CA ILE A 233 5.40 -17.98 13.94
C ILE A 233 5.84 -19.43 13.75
N THR A 234 5.20 -20.33 14.47
CA THR A 234 5.36 -21.78 14.34
C THR A 234 4.00 -22.36 14.01
N ILE A 235 3.79 -22.73 12.74
CA ILE A 235 2.51 -23.26 12.25
C ILE A 235 2.79 -24.26 11.11
N ASP A 236 1.85 -25.17 10.88
CA ASP A 236 1.96 -26.15 9.79
C ASP A 236 1.94 -25.50 8.40
N GLY A 237 1.14 -24.45 8.21
CA GLY A 237 1.03 -23.77 6.92
C GLY A 237 0.43 -22.38 7.01
N VAL A 238 0.77 -21.52 6.04
CA VAL A 238 0.20 -20.21 5.80
C VAL A 238 -0.44 -20.22 4.42
N PHE A 239 -1.74 -19.97 4.33
CA PHE A 239 -2.50 -20.08 3.07
C PHE A 239 -2.95 -18.72 2.53
N SER A 240 -2.97 -17.69 3.36
CA SER A 240 -3.41 -16.36 2.95
C SER A 240 -2.67 -15.23 3.68
N ALA A 241 -2.73 -14.02 3.10
CA ALA A 241 -2.21 -12.83 3.77
C ALA A 241 -3.00 -12.50 5.05
N THR A 242 -4.30 -12.79 5.09
CA THR A 242 -5.15 -12.55 6.26
C THR A 242 -4.75 -13.44 7.44
N GLU A 243 -4.45 -14.73 7.21
CA GLU A 243 -3.92 -15.61 8.26
C GLU A 243 -2.58 -15.10 8.79
N LEU A 244 -1.70 -14.63 7.90
CA LEU A 244 -0.44 -14.04 8.32
C LEU A 244 -0.66 -12.78 9.18
N GLU A 245 -1.62 -11.94 8.82
CA GLU A 245 -2.01 -10.75 9.59
C GLU A 245 -2.45 -11.14 11.01
N GLU A 246 -3.34 -12.11 11.16
CA GLU A 246 -3.81 -12.62 12.46
C GLU A 246 -2.68 -13.18 13.33
N MET A 247 -1.68 -13.82 12.73
CA MET A 247 -0.52 -14.36 13.47
C MET A 247 0.46 -13.29 13.94
N ILE A 248 0.60 -12.22 13.16
CA ILE A 248 1.52 -11.12 13.47
C ILE A 248 0.89 -10.15 14.46
N GLU A 249 -0.43 -9.96 14.40
CA GLU A 249 -1.17 -9.04 15.24
C GLU A 249 -1.48 -9.66 16.62
N PRO A 250 -1.67 -8.84 17.66
CA PRO A 250 -2.13 -9.36 18.94
C PRO A 250 -3.57 -9.87 18.83
N THR A 251 -3.85 -11.04 19.39
CA THR A 251 -5.13 -11.77 19.31
C THR A 251 -6.36 -10.95 19.76
N TRP A 252 -6.16 -9.87 20.54
CA TRP A 252 -7.22 -8.98 21.02
C TRP A 252 -7.43 -7.75 20.13
N ALA A 253 -6.69 -7.61 19.03
CA ALA A 253 -6.83 -6.49 18.11
C ALA A 253 -8.17 -6.57 17.38
N LEU A 254 -9.13 -5.75 17.79
CA LEU A 254 -10.44 -5.66 17.15
C LEU A 254 -10.39 -4.85 15.85
N PHE A 255 -9.41 -3.97 15.72
CA PHE A 255 -9.17 -3.15 14.53
C PHE A 255 -7.99 -3.70 13.74
N PRO A 256 -8.04 -3.69 12.39
CA PRO A 256 -6.92 -4.10 11.57
C PRO A 256 -5.71 -3.18 11.80
N LEU A 257 -4.56 -3.75 12.13
CA LEU A 257 -3.31 -3.02 12.39
C LEU A 257 -2.40 -2.98 11.17
N MET A 258 -2.75 -3.70 10.10
CA MET A 258 -2.15 -3.61 8.78
C MET A 258 -3.19 -3.20 7.74
N ALA A 259 -2.74 -2.60 6.65
CA ALA A 259 -3.61 -2.27 5.52
C ALA A 259 -3.42 -3.31 4.42
N TYR A 260 -4.51 -3.80 3.87
CA TYR A 260 -4.55 -4.76 2.78
C TYR A 260 -4.82 -4.03 1.46
N THR A 261 -4.03 -4.30 0.41
CA THR A 261 -4.23 -3.69 -0.90
C THR A 261 -3.87 -4.64 -2.04
N GLY A 262 -4.65 -4.63 -3.10
CA GLY A 262 -4.36 -5.30 -4.37
C GLY A 262 -3.51 -4.45 -5.33
N ARG A 263 -3.19 -3.19 -4.97
CA ARG A 263 -2.59 -2.21 -5.89
C ARG A 263 -1.12 -1.92 -5.60
N PRO A 264 -0.21 -2.20 -6.57
CA PRO A 264 1.21 -1.91 -6.42
C PRO A 264 1.55 -0.42 -6.29
N ASP A 265 0.76 0.49 -6.89
CA ASP A 265 0.99 1.94 -6.79
C ASP A 265 0.79 2.46 -5.36
N PHE A 266 -0.22 1.95 -4.64
CA PHE A 266 -0.44 2.29 -3.24
C PHE A 266 0.67 1.73 -2.33
N ALA A 267 1.10 0.49 -2.57
CA ALA A 267 2.21 -0.13 -1.85
C ALA A 267 3.50 0.70 -2.00
N VAL A 268 3.85 1.13 -3.22
CA VAL A 268 5.02 1.99 -3.48
C VAL A 268 4.90 3.33 -2.75
N ASN A 269 3.72 3.97 -2.76
CA ASN A 269 3.53 5.20 -2.01
C ASN A 269 3.71 5.01 -0.50
N CYS A 270 3.29 3.87 0.04
CA CYS A 270 3.50 3.54 1.46
C CYS A 270 4.98 3.29 1.78
N LEU A 271 5.71 2.56 0.93
CA LEU A 271 7.15 2.33 1.05
C LEU A 271 7.95 3.64 1.08
N THR A 272 7.64 4.56 0.17
CA THR A 272 8.31 5.87 0.10
C THR A 272 8.00 6.79 1.30
N ASN A 273 6.96 6.48 2.08
CA ASN A 273 6.66 7.18 3.32
C ASN A 273 7.25 6.48 4.58
N GLY A 274 8.01 5.38 4.44
CA GLY A 274 8.69 4.70 5.54
C GLY A 274 7.92 3.52 6.14
N ARG A 275 6.93 2.96 5.43
CA ARG A 275 6.22 1.74 5.80
C ARG A 275 6.90 0.52 5.20
N PHE A 276 6.61 -0.66 5.75
CA PHE A 276 6.98 -1.93 5.14
C PHE A 276 5.79 -2.55 4.39
N VAL A 277 6.10 -3.46 3.48
CA VAL A 277 5.13 -4.24 2.70
C VAL A 277 5.48 -5.72 2.84
N LEU A 278 4.48 -6.54 3.16
CA LEU A 278 4.58 -8.00 3.16
C LEU A 278 3.81 -8.55 1.96
N LEU A 279 4.47 -9.39 1.20
CA LEU A 279 3.90 -10.14 0.09
C LEU A 279 3.87 -11.62 0.49
N VAL A 280 2.74 -12.29 0.28
CA VAL A 280 2.56 -13.71 0.58
C VAL A 280 2.35 -14.45 -0.73
N ASP A 281 3.10 -15.51 -0.96
CA ASP A 281 2.95 -16.36 -2.14
C ASP A 281 1.55 -16.99 -2.15
N GLY A 282 0.89 -17.02 -3.29
CA GLY A 282 -0.49 -17.49 -3.42
C GLY A 282 -1.57 -16.45 -3.13
N THR A 283 -1.20 -15.19 -2.75
CA THR A 283 -2.17 -14.14 -2.45
C THR A 283 -2.00 -12.94 -3.37
N PRO A 284 -3.05 -12.51 -4.11
CA PRO A 284 -2.98 -11.38 -5.05
C PRO A 284 -3.12 -10.04 -4.33
N ALA A 285 -2.42 -9.86 -3.22
CA ALA A 285 -2.45 -8.64 -2.43
C ALA A 285 -1.21 -8.48 -1.55
N ALA A 286 -1.03 -7.29 -1.03
CA ALA A 286 0.03 -6.93 -0.11
C ALA A 286 -0.52 -6.43 1.22
N LEU A 287 0.13 -6.80 2.33
CA LEU A 287 -0.08 -6.22 3.64
C LEU A 287 0.90 -5.08 3.85
N ILE A 288 0.40 -3.96 4.35
CA ILE A 288 1.20 -2.74 4.59
C ILE A 288 1.16 -2.39 6.06
N GLY A 289 2.32 -2.31 6.66
CA GLY A 289 2.48 -1.90 8.06
C GLY A 289 3.59 -0.86 8.26
N PRO A 290 3.56 -0.18 9.39
CA PRO A 290 2.47 -0.06 10.36
C PRO A 290 1.27 0.71 9.80
N ALA A 291 0.04 0.27 10.08
CA ALA A 291 -1.15 1.00 9.70
C ALA A 291 -1.75 1.79 10.88
N ASN A 292 -2.35 2.91 10.55
CA ASN A 292 -3.10 3.77 11.45
C ASN A 292 -4.50 4.01 10.88
N LEU A 293 -5.46 4.42 11.70
CA LEU A 293 -6.85 4.63 11.29
C LEU A 293 -6.97 5.50 10.03
N LEU A 294 -6.20 6.60 9.96
CA LEU A 294 -6.25 7.52 8.82
C LEU A 294 -5.67 6.93 7.53
N LEU A 295 -4.78 5.92 7.60
CA LEU A 295 -4.33 5.19 6.42
C LEU A 295 -5.45 4.31 5.86
N LEU A 296 -6.19 3.62 6.73
CA LEU A 296 -7.27 2.72 6.35
C LEU A 296 -8.49 3.44 5.73
N ILE A 297 -8.64 4.73 6.02
CA ILE A 297 -9.67 5.58 5.39
C ILE A 297 -9.24 6.06 4.00
N LYS A 298 -7.92 6.09 3.70
CA LYS A 298 -7.41 6.49 2.39
C LYS A 298 -7.60 5.38 1.37
N THR A 299 -7.83 5.78 0.13
CA THR A 299 -7.92 4.87 -1.01
C THR A 299 -6.74 5.06 -1.94
N PRO A 300 -6.34 4.02 -2.71
CA PRO A 300 -5.33 4.16 -3.76
C PRO A 300 -5.69 5.26 -4.78
N GLU A 301 -6.96 5.42 -5.10
CA GLU A 301 -7.46 6.43 -6.03
C GLU A 301 -7.22 7.88 -5.57
N ASP A 302 -7.10 8.12 -4.27
CA ASP A 302 -6.84 9.47 -3.74
C ASP A 302 -5.57 10.10 -4.32
N ILE A 303 -4.61 9.30 -4.77
CA ILE A 303 -3.36 9.78 -5.38
C ILE A 303 -3.61 10.34 -6.80
N HIS A 304 -4.63 9.85 -7.49
CA HIS A 304 -4.89 10.15 -8.90
C HIS A 304 -5.93 11.28 -9.10
N PHE A 305 -6.64 11.69 -8.06
CA PHE A 305 -7.58 12.81 -8.10
C PHE A 305 -6.89 14.14 -7.73
N THR A 306 -7.56 15.26 -7.96
CA THR A 306 -7.08 16.57 -7.51
C THR A 306 -7.07 16.66 -5.97
N ALA A 307 -6.20 17.50 -5.41
CA ALA A 307 -6.06 17.64 -3.97
C ALA A 307 -7.40 17.98 -3.28
N LEU A 308 -8.20 18.86 -3.88
CA LEU A 308 -9.49 19.27 -3.32
C LEU A 308 -10.51 18.12 -3.35
N SER A 309 -10.65 17.43 -4.48
CA SER A 309 -11.59 16.31 -4.63
C SER A 309 -11.25 15.15 -3.69
N SER A 310 -9.96 14.78 -3.63
CA SER A 310 -9.50 13.72 -2.74
C SER A 310 -9.70 14.10 -1.26
N THR A 311 -9.44 15.35 -0.87
CA THR A 311 -9.70 15.83 0.49
C THR A 311 -11.17 15.73 0.84
N PHE A 312 -12.06 16.16 -0.05
CA PHE A 312 -13.50 16.06 0.16
C PHE A 312 -13.94 14.60 0.33
N GLY A 313 -13.44 13.69 -0.52
CA GLY A 313 -13.71 12.25 -0.39
C GLY A 313 -13.22 11.66 0.94
N GLN A 314 -12.01 12.04 1.39
CA GLN A 314 -11.47 11.60 2.69
C GLN A 314 -12.33 12.08 3.86
N LEU A 315 -12.80 13.35 3.83
CA LEU A 315 -13.69 13.88 4.86
C LEU A 315 -15.05 13.18 4.87
N LEU A 316 -15.61 12.87 3.69
CA LEU A 316 -16.85 12.09 3.60
C LEU A 316 -16.69 10.67 4.16
N ARG A 317 -15.56 10.00 3.89
CA ARG A 317 -15.29 8.67 4.46
C ARG A 317 -15.11 8.73 5.98
N LEU A 318 -14.43 9.76 6.48
CA LEU A 318 -14.30 9.98 7.93
C LEU A 318 -15.66 10.22 8.58
N LEU A 319 -16.50 11.08 7.97
CA LEU A 319 -17.89 11.27 8.41
C LEU A 319 -18.67 9.96 8.34
N GLY A 320 -18.47 9.18 7.27
CA GLY A 320 -19.08 7.87 7.07
C GLY A 320 -18.76 6.90 8.21
N LEU A 321 -17.52 6.87 8.66
CA LEU A 321 -17.09 6.07 9.82
C LEU A 321 -17.91 6.43 11.07
N PHE A 322 -18.00 7.73 11.41
CA PHE A 322 -18.71 8.16 12.61
C PHE A 322 -20.23 7.93 12.50
N VAL A 323 -20.82 8.30 11.38
CA VAL A 323 -22.28 8.15 11.18
C VAL A 323 -22.68 6.68 11.17
N SER A 324 -21.96 5.82 10.43
CA SER A 324 -22.29 4.39 10.36
C SER A 324 -22.14 3.67 11.69
N LEU A 325 -21.22 4.13 12.54
CA LEU A 325 -20.98 3.55 13.85
C LEU A 325 -21.98 4.03 14.90
N MET A 326 -22.24 5.33 14.95
CA MET A 326 -22.92 5.97 16.07
C MET A 326 -24.41 6.23 15.84
N LEU A 327 -24.82 6.48 14.60
CA LEU A 327 -26.17 6.95 14.29
C LEU A 327 -27.29 6.02 14.79
N PRO A 328 -27.25 4.68 14.60
CA PRO A 328 -28.35 3.80 15.04
C PRO A 328 -28.52 3.79 16.56
N ALA A 329 -27.39 3.74 17.29
CA ALA A 329 -27.37 3.75 18.73
C ALA A 329 -27.89 5.08 19.30
N PHE A 330 -27.42 6.20 18.75
CA PHE A 330 -27.84 7.54 19.14
C PHE A 330 -29.33 7.77 18.84
N TRP A 331 -29.79 7.36 17.64
CA TRP A 331 -31.20 7.47 17.25
C TRP A 331 -32.11 6.69 18.19
N LEU A 332 -31.72 5.45 18.56
CA LEU A 332 -32.47 4.67 19.54
C LEU A 332 -32.58 5.38 20.89
N CYS A 333 -31.50 5.98 21.38
CA CYS A 333 -31.50 6.73 22.63
C CYS A 333 -32.50 7.90 22.61
N LEU A 334 -32.53 8.65 21.50
CA LEU A 334 -33.49 9.75 21.33
C LEU A 334 -34.93 9.25 21.28
N LEU A 335 -35.17 8.19 20.52
CA LEU A 335 -36.53 7.69 20.28
C LEU A 335 -37.12 6.96 21.48
N SER A 336 -36.32 6.27 22.30
CA SER A 336 -36.79 5.44 23.39
C SER A 336 -36.66 6.07 24.77
N TYR A 337 -35.62 6.88 25.00
CA TYR A 337 -35.28 7.38 26.33
C TYR A 337 -35.36 8.91 26.47
N HIS A 338 -35.15 9.66 25.39
CA HIS A 338 -35.04 11.12 25.42
C HIS A 338 -35.89 11.77 24.33
N GLN A 339 -37.16 11.45 24.29
CA GLN A 339 -38.11 11.99 23.30
C GLN A 339 -38.31 13.50 23.41
N ASP A 340 -38.09 14.06 24.60
CA ASP A 340 -38.13 15.49 24.92
C ASP A 340 -37.08 16.31 24.17
N GLN A 341 -35.99 15.69 23.70
CA GLN A 341 -34.94 16.33 22.91
C GLN A 341 -35.30 16.45 21.42
N LEU A 342 -36.36 15.75 20.98
CA LEU A 342 -36.80 15.81 19.58
C LEU A 342 -37.70 17.04 19.34
N PRO A 343 -37.55 17.75 18.20
CA PRO A 343 -38.49 18.81 17.83
C PRO A 343 -39.90 18.26 17.79
N PHE A 344 -40.86 19.02 18.33
CA PHE A 344 -42.26 18.58 18.51
C PHE A 344 -42.88 18.00 17.22
N TYR A 345 -42.72 18.67 16.09
CA TYR A 345 -43.27 18.18 14.81
C TYR A 345 -42.67 16.83 14.38
N LEU A 346 -41.35 16.63 14.60
CA LEU A 346 -40.68 15.37 14.31
C LEU A 346 -41.19 14.27 15.24
N LEU A 347 -41.27 14.55 16.54
CA LEU A 347 -41.81 13.60 17.53
C LEU A 347 -43.23 13.19 17.20
N ALA A 348 -44.13 14.13 16.87
CA ALA A 348 -45.51 13.85 16.48
C ALA A 348 -45.55 12.94 15.26
N THR A 349 -44.75 13.23 14.22
CA THR A 349 -44.68 12.39 13.00
C THR A 349 -44.19 11.00 13.30
N LEU A 350 -43.14 10.85 14.10
CA LEU A 350 -42.55 9.56 14.48
C LEU A 350 -43.56 8.74 15.32
N THR A 351 -44.30 9.38 16.23
CA THR A 351 -45.28 8.71 17.06
C THR A 351 -46.44 8.20 16.21
N VAL A 352 -46.97 9.03 15.30
CA VAL A 352 -48.06 8.63 14.39
C VAL A 352 -47.62 7.45 13.49
N ASN A 353 -46.42 7.51 12.95
CA ASN A 353 -45.91 6.45 12.06
C ASN A 353 -45.61 5.14 12.80
N ARG A 354 -45.60 5.13 14.12
CA ARG A 354 -45.42 3.92 14.94
C ARG A 354 -46.72 3.36 15.48
N LEU A 355 -47.86 4.03 15.27
CA LEU A 355 -49.15 3.51 15.68
C LEU A 355 -49.47 2.19 14.94
N GLY A 356 -49.78 1.15 15.72
CA GLY A 356 -50.07 -0.19 15.20
C GLY A 356 -48.88 -1.11 15.01
N ILE A 357 -47.62 -0.65 15.24
CA ILE A 357 -46.45 -1.51 15.19
C ILE A 357 -46.31 -2.23 16.53
N PRO A 358 -46.26 -3.59 16.55
CA PRO A 358 -46.22 -4.37 17.79
C PRO A 358 -44.83 -4.39 18.44
N LEU A 359 -43.78 -4.02 17.70
CA LEU A 359 -42.39 -4.09 18.17
C LEU A 359 -41.97 -2.82 18.92
N SER A 360 -41.09 -2.98 19.92
CA SER A 360 -40.40 -1.83 20.53
C SER A 360 -39.43 -1.23 19.53
N ALA A 361 -39.10 0.08 19.67
CA ALA A 361 -38.15 0.75 18.81
C ALA A 361 -36.77 0.08 18.79
N GLY A 362 -36.38 -0.52 19.93
CA GLY A 362 -35.15 -1.31 20.02
C GLY A 362 -35.20 -2.56 19.15
N LEU A 363 -36.25 -3.34 19.19
CA LEU A 363 -36.38 -4.54 18.36
C LEU A 363 -36.50 -4.19 16.86
N GLU A 364 -37.26 -3.13 16.52
CA GLU A 364 -37.36 -2.68 15.13
C GLU A 364 -35.99 -2.31 14.54
N MET A 365 -35.21 -1.49 15.25
CA MET A 365 -33.87 -1.07 14.79
C MET A 365 -32.91 -2.25 14.74
N PHE A 366 -32.95 -3.17 15.72
CA PHE A 366 -32.13 -4.37 15.71
C PHE A 366 -32.41 -5.24 14.48
N LEU A 367 -33.68 -5.49 14.19
CA LEU A 367 -34.08 -6.25 13.00
C LEU A 367 -33.64 -5.55 11.71
N ALA A 368 -33.84 -4.23 11.62
CA ALA A 368 -33.37 -3.46 10.46
C ALA A 368 -31.86 -3.58 10.24
N LEU A 369 -31.06 -3.48 11.32
CA LEU A 369 -29.60 -3.63 11.24
C LEU A 369 -29.19 -5.05 10.81
N ILE A 370 -29.82 -6.08 11.37
CA ILE A 370 -29.55 -7.47 10.98
C ILE A 370 -29.92 -7.72 9.52
N PHE A 371 -31.08 -7.24 9.05
CA PHE A 371 -31.47 -7.39 7.64
C PHE A 371 -30.48 -6.72 6.69
N LEU A 372 -30.03 -5.51 7.01
CA LEU A 372 -29.04 -4.80 6.20
C LEU A 372 -27.69 -5.52 6.19
N GLU A 373 -27.27 -6.09 7.32
CA GLU A 373 -26.04 -6.86 7.42
C GLU A 373 -26.13 -8.18 6.64
N MET A 374 -27.27 -8.87 6.72
CA MET A 374 -27.54 -10.08 5.92
C MET A 374 -27.54 -9.79 4.40
N LEU A 375 -28.10 -8.65 3.99
CA LEU A 375 -28.05 -8.23 2.58
C LEU A 375 -26.62 -7.95 2.12
N ARG A 376 -25.82 -7.33 2.97
CA ARG A 376 -24.40 -7.09 2.70
C ARG A 376 -23.64 -8.39 2.55
N GLU A 377 -23.80 -9.31 3.49
CA GLU A 377 -23.15 -10.62 3.51
C GLU A 377 -23.52 -11.46 2.28
N ALA A 378 -24.82 -11.51 1.96
CA ALA A 378 -25.30 -12.18 0.75
C ALA A 378 -24.73 -11.56 -0.53
N GLY A 379 -24.55 -10.24 -0.55
CA GLY A 379 -23.96 -9.51 -1.69
C GLY A 379 -22.51 -9.86 -1.95
N VAL A 380 -21.73 -10.13 -0.91
CA VAL A 380 -20.30 -10.50 -1.02
C VAL A 380 -20.12 -11.90 -1.64
N HIS A 381 -21.02 -12.84 -1.34
CA HIS A 381 -20.91 -14.24 -1.81
C HIS A 381 -21.46 -14.48 -3.23
N LEU A 382 -22.10 -13.49 -3.82
CA LEU A 382 -22.66 -13.62 -5.16
C LEU A 382 -21.77 -12.96 -6.22
N PRO A 383 -21.77 -13.47 -7.48
CA PRO A 383 -21.12 -12.78 -8.58
C PRO A 383 -21.57 -11.33 -8.67
N SER A 384 -20.64 -10.40 -8.93
CA SER A 384 -20.83 -8.95 -8.81
C SER A 384 -22.10 -8.42 -9.51
N ALA A 385 -22.44 -8.94 -10.69
CA ALA A 385 -23.64 -8.56 -11.44
C ALA A 385 -24.95 -8.99 -10.76
N ILE A 386 -24.96 -10.16 -10.13
CA ILE A 386 -26.15 -10.70 -9.45
C ILE A 386 -26.25 -10.12 -8.03
N GLY A 387 -25.12 -10.01 -7.34
CA GLY A 387 -25.05 -9.48 -5.97
C GLY A 387 -25.55 -8.04 -5.88
N SER A 388 -25.15 -7.17 -6.81
CA SER A 388 -25.62 -5.77 -6.85
C SER A 388 -27.13 -5.69 -7.11
N THR A 389 -27.64 -6.48 -8.04
CA THR A 389 -29.09 -6.53 -8.35
C THR A 389 -29.89 -7.05 -7.16
N LEU A 390 -29.45 -8.13 -6.53
CA LEU A 390 -30.12 -8.69 -5.34
C LEU A 390 -30.13 -7.69 -4.18
N THR A 391 -29.05 -6.99 -3.94
CA THR A 391 -28.95 -5.99 -2.88
C THR A 391 -29.93 -4.83 -3.11
N ILE A 392 -30.03 -4.33 -4.35
CA ILE A 392 -30.93 -3.22 -4.69
C ILE A 392 -32.39 -3.69 -4.64
N VAL A 393 -32.73 -4.75 -5.35
CA VAL A 393 -34.12 -5.24 -5.46
C VAL A 393 -34.58 -5.84 -4.14
N GLY A 394 -33.75 -6.65 -3.49
CA GLY A 394 -34.02 -7.22 -2.17
C GLY A 394 -34.22 -6.14 -1.11
N GLY A 395 -33.34 -5.13 -1.06
CA GLY A 395 -33.45 -4.00 -0.13
C GLY A 395 -34.75 -3.20 -0.34
N LEU A 396 -35.11 -2.92 -1.60
CA LEU A 396 -36.35 -2.20 -1.93
C LEU A 396 -37.60 -3.02 -1.56
N ILE A 397 -37.66 -4.29 -1.98
CA ILE A 397 -38.84 -5.15 -1.73
C ILE A 397 -38.97 -5.43 -0.24
N LEU A 398 -37.89 -5.80 0.45
CA LEU A 398 -37.92 -6.08 1.90
C LEU A 398 -38.27 -4.83 2.70
N GLY A 399 -37.70 -3.67 2.34
CA GLY A 399 -37.95 -2.40 3.01
C GLY A 399 -39.42 -1.97 2.87
N ASP A 400 -39.98 -2.00 1.66
CA ASP A 400 -41.40 -1.66 1.41
C ASP A 400 -42.35 -2.66 2.07
N ALA A 401 -42.07 -3.95 1.95
CA ALA A 401 -42.89 -4.99 2.60
C ALA A 401 -42.85 -4.88 4.13
N ALA A 402 -41.68 -4.60 4.74
CA ALA A 402 -41.56 -4.44 6.18
C ALA A 402 -42.33 -3.22 6.71
N ILE A 403 -42.36 -2.12 5.95
CA ILE A 403 -43.14 -0.93 6.29
C ILE A 403 -44.64 -1.21 6.13
N ARG A 404 -45.09 -1.78 5.00
CA ARG A 404 -46.51 -2.07 4.73
C ARG A 404 -47.10 -3.11 5.67
N SER A 405 -46.29 -4.08 6.09
CA SER A 405 -46.73 -5.09 7.07
C SER A 405 -46.79 -4.56 8.51
N GLY A 406 -46.32 -3.34 8.76
CA GLY A 406 -46.26 -2.77 10.10
C GLY A 406 -45.23 -3.45 11.01
N ILE A 407 -44.17 -4.05 10.44
CA ILE A 407 -43.07 -4.64 11.21
C ILE A 407 -42.03 -3.58 11.56
N LEU A 408 -41.74 -2.68 10.60
CA LEU A 408 -40.77 -1.60 10.77
C LEU A 408 -41.41 -0.24 10.49
N SER A 409 -41.07 0.75 11.31
CA SER A 409 -41.46 2.14 11.07
C SER A 409 -40.58 2.79 9.97
N PRO A 410 -41.13 3.70 9.14
CA PRO A 410 -40.40 4.40 8.10
C PRO A 410 -39.16 5.12 8.63
N GLY A 411 -39.24 5.72 9.82
CA GLY A 411 -38.14 6.44 10.45
C GLY A 411 -36.94 5.54 10.73
N ILE A 412 -37.17 4.31 11.20
CA ILE A 412 -36.11 3.34 11.48
C ILE A 412 -35.46 2.83 10.18
N VAL A 413 -36.28 2.59 9.14
CA VAL A 413 -35.75 2.17 7.83
C VAL A 413 -34.85 3.26 7.22
N ILE A 414 -35.25 4.53 7.33
CA ILE A 414 -34.42 5.66 6.86
C ILE A 414 -33.08 5.72 7.61
N VAL A 415 -33.09 5.62 8.95
CA VAL A 415 -31.87 5.64 9.74
C VAL A 415 -30.97 4.45 9.43
N GLY A 416 -31.55 3.26 9.26
CA GLY A 416 -30.84 2.06 8.82
C GLY A 416 -30.21 2.23 7.44
N ALA A 417 -30.96 2.78 6.47
CA ALA A 417 -30.47 3.04 5.12
C ALA A 417 -29.30 4.06 5.13
N ILE A 418 -29.43 5.18 5.86
CA ILE A 418 -28.36 6.16 6.02
C ILE A 418 -27.11 5.49 6.61
N THR A 419 -27.28 4.71 7.68
CA THR A 419 -26.20 3.97 8.34
C THR A 419 -25.47 3.05 7.36
N HIS A 420 -26.21 2.34 6.53
CA HIS A 420 -25.66 1.41 5.54
C HIS A 420 -24.89 2.15 4.43
N VAL A 421 -25.47 3.22 3.87
CA VAL A 421 -24.83 4.03 2.82
C VAL A 421 -23.51 4.64 3.31
N PHE A 422 -23.52 5.21 4.53
CA PHE A 422 -22.31 5.74 5.14
C PHE A 422 -21.27 4.65 5.45
N GLY A 423 -21.72 3.46 5.89
CA GLY A 423 -20.84 2.30 6.08
C GLY A 423 -20.21 1.81 4.77
N ALA A 424 -20.98 1.78 3.68
CA ALA A 424 -20.48 1.41 2.36
C ALA A 424 -19.46 2.42 1.77
N SER A 425 -19.37 3.64 2.31
CA SER A 425 -18.32 4.59 1.92
C SER A 425 -16.93 4.20 2.42
N LEU A 426 -16.83 3.27 3.39
CA LEU A 426 -15.57 2.72 3.88
C LEU A 426 -15.04 1.70 2.87
N THR A 427 -13.97 2.03 2.19
CA THR A 427 -13.39 1.19 1.13
C THR A 427 -12.58 0.01 1.64
N ASN A 428 -12.01 0.13 2.86
CA ASN A 428 -11.31 -0.96 3.50
C ASN A 428 -12.30 -1.96 4.11
N GLN A 429 -12.33 -3.20 3.56
CA GLN A 429 -13.31 -4.23 3.97
C GLN A 429 -13.12 -4.67 5.42
N ALA A 430 -11.87 -4.82 5.89
CA ALA A 430 -11.59 -5.21 7.26
C ALA A 430 -12.08 -4.15 8.26
N LEU A 431 -11.82 -2.86 7.97
CA LEU A 431 -12.33 -1.76 8.78
C LEU A 431 -13.87 -1.72 8.75
N GLY A 432 -14.49 -1.94 7.58
CA GLY A 432 -15.95 -2.01 7.43
C GLY A 432 -16.58 -3.11 8.28
N GLY A 433 -15.98 -4.31 8.30
CA GLY A 433 -16.40 -5.43 9.14
C GLY A 433 -16.30 -5.10 10.63
N THR A 434 -15.17 -4.55 11.06
CA THR A 434 -14.97 -4.10 12.45
C THR A 434 -16.02 -3.06 12.88
N VAL A 435 -16.30 -2.08 12.02
CA VAL A 435 -17.32 -1.04 12.28
C VAL A 435 -18.72 -1.66 12.44
N SER A 436 -19.06 -2.68 11.64
CA SER A 436 -20.34 -3.39 11.76
C SER A 436 -20.49 -4.09 13.10
N VAL A 437 -19.47 -4.80 13.57
CA VAL A 437 -19.48 -5.45 14.88
C VAL A 437 -19.59 -4.42 16.00
N LEU A 438 -18.76 -3.39 15.97
CA LEU A 438 -18.76 -2.31 16.97
C LEU A 438 -20.08 -1.55 17.02
N ARG A 439 -20.72 -1.33 15.89
CA ARG A 439 -22.05 -0.72 15.79
C ARG A 439 -23.08 -1.52 16.58
N ILE A 440 -23.08 -2.84 16.42
CA ILE A 440 -24.00 -3.73 17.16
C ILE A 440 -23.70 -3.71 18.66
N ILE A 441 -22.42 -3.73 19.04
CA ILE A 441 -22.02 -3.65 20.45
C ILE A 441 -22.47 -2.31 21.06
N LEU A 442 -22.17 -1.19 20.40
CA LEU A 442 -22.58 0.14 20.87
C LEU A 442 -24.12 0.26 20.95
N TYR A 443 -24.81 -0.33 19.97
CA TYR A 443 -26.26 -0.40 19.93
C TYR A 443 -26.83 -1.15 21.15
N ILE A 444 -26.28 -2.31 21.50
CA ILE A 444 -26.69 -3.10 22.67
C ILE A 444 -26.47 -2.30 23.96
N PHE A 445 -25.32 -1.66 24.13
CA PHE A 445 -25.04 -0.77 25.27
C PHE A 445 -26.10 0.35 25.38
N SER A 446 -26.46 0.95 24.26
CA SER A 446 -27.47 2.01 24.21
C SER A 446 -28.89 1.49 24.48
N CYS A 447 -29.18 0.26 24.08
CA CYS A 447 -30.47 -0.38 24.34
C CYS A 447 -30.69 -0.65 25.84
N ILE A 448 -29.62 -1.00 26.57
CA ILE A 448 -29.70 -1.33 28.00
C ILE A 448 -29.65 -0.09 28.89
N PHE A 449 -28.72 0.82 28.63
CA PHE A 449 -28.40 1.96 29.49
C PHE A 449 -28.84 3.32 28.92
N GLY A 450 -29.53 3.33 27.77
CA GLY A 450 -29.93 4.57 27.11
C GLY A 450 -28.75 5.46 26.71
N LEU A 451 -28.93 6.77 26.82
CA LEU A 451 -27.92 7.76 26.44
C LEU A 451 -26.61 7.65 27.26
N TYR A 452 -26.72 7.23 28.52
CA TYR A 452 -25.53 6.94 29.34
C TYR A 452 -24.70 5.79 28.75
N GLY A 453 -25.36 4.71 28.31
CA GLY A 453 -24.72 3.58 27.64
C GLY A 453 -24.07 3.98 26.31
N PHE A 454 -24.72 4.87 25.56
CA PHE A 454 -24.15 5.41 24.33
C PHE A 454 -22.82 6.15 24.60
N PHE A 455 -22.81 7.12 25.51
CA PHE A 455 -21.60 7.87 25.83
C PHE A 455 -20.52 6.99 26.47
N LEU A 456 -20.90 6.06 27.36
CA LEU A 456 -19.97 5.09 27.94
C LEU A 456 -19.34 4.20 26.87
N GLY A 457 -20.14 3.70 25.92
CA GLY A 457 -19.65 2.87 24.82
C GLY A 457 -18.71 3.65 23.88
N VAL A 458 -19.05 4.89 23.55
CA VAL A 458 -18.17 5.78 22.77
C VAL A 458 -16.88 6.06 23.53
N PHE A 459 -16.94 6.33 24.82
CA PHE A 459 -15.74 6.54 25.65
C PHE A 459 -14.83 5.30 25.67
N LEU A 460 -15.39 4.11 25.91
CA LEU A 460 -14.63 2.85 25.90
C LEU A 460 -13.98 2.60 24.54
N LEU A 461 -14.70 2.90 23.45
CA LEU A 461 -14.17 2.79 22.10
C LEU A 461 -12.98 3.75 21.87
N LEU A 462 -13.07 4.99 22.33
CA LEU A 462 -11.97 5.95 22.25
C LEU A 462 -10.76 5.52 23.06
N VAL A 463 -10.97 4.96 24.25
CA VAL A 463 -9.90 4.40 25.09
C VAL A 463 -9.25 3.20 24.39
N LEU A 464 -10.04 2.30 23.81
CA LEU A 464 -9.54 1.17 23.04
C LEU A 464 -8.67 1.66 21.88
N LEU A 465 -9.19 2.56 21.03
CA LEU A 465 -8.45 3.12 19.89
C LEU A 465 -7.16 3.82 20.30
N ALA A 466 -7.16 4.52 21.43
CA ALA A 466 -5.99 5.22 21.95
C ALA A 466 -4.93 4.24 22.53
N SER A 467 -5.33 3.06 22.98
CA SER A 467 -4.41 2.03 23.52
C SER A 467 -3.77 1.18 22.42
N LEU A 468 -4.37 1.13 21.23
CA LEU A 468 -3.87 0.33 20.11
C LEU A 468 -2.59 0.92 19.51
N GLN A 469 -1.65 0.02 19.20
CA GLN A 469 -0.40 0.35 18.50
C GLN A 469 -0.13 -0.69 17.41
N SER A 470 0.27 -0.22 16.24
CA SER A 470 0.74 -1.04 15.13
C SER A 470 2.27 -0.92 15.05
N PHE A 471 3.00 -1.97 15.40
CA PHE A 471 4.47 -2.01 15.38
C PHE A 471 5.11 -0.77 16.03
N GLY A 472 4.66 -0.42 17.26
CA GLY A 472 5.15 0.75 17.99
C GLY A 472 4.60 2.11 17.55
N VAL A 473 3.83 2.18 16.46
CA VAL A 473 3.16 3.40 16.01
C VAL A 473 1.74 3.46 16.58
N PRO A 474 1.34 4.53 17.30
CA PRO A 474 0.00 4.66 17.82
C PRO A 474 -1.07 4.66 16.71
N TYR A 475 -2.14 3.89 16.91
CA TYR A 475 -3.18 3.69 15.89
C TYR A 475 -3.94 4.97 15.51
N LEU A 476 -4.17 5.85 16.49
CA LEU A 476 -4.80 7.17 16.27
C LEU A 476 -3.83 8.26 15.81
N ALA A 477 -2.54 7.95 15.61
CA ALA A 477 -1.60 8.95 15.12
C ALA A 477 -2.06 9.50 13.75
N PRO A 478 -1.91 10.81 13.49
CA PRO A 478 -1.29 11.87 14.31
C PRO A 478 -2.24 12.61 15.26
N MET A 479 -3.46 12.09 15.52
CA MET A 479 -4.41 12.76 16.43
C MET A 479 -4.04 12.51 17.90
N SER A 480 -3.64 11.26 18.23
CA SER A 480 -3.22 10.86 19.56
C SER A 480 -2.00 9.93 19.46
N PRO A 481 -0.81 10.32 19.96
CA PRO A 481 -0.43 11.64 20.42
C PRO A 481 -0.48 12.71 19.31
N PRO A 482 -0.70 14.01 19.64
CA PRO A 482 -0.87 15.04 18.63
C PRO A 482 0.45 15.40 17.94
N PHE A 483 0.59 15.01 16.67
CA PHE A 483 1.65 15.46 15.78
C PHE A 483 1.10 16.58 14.88
N PHE A 484 1.08 17.82 15.38
CA PHE A 484 0.48 18.98 14.69
C PHE A 484 1.01 19.19 13.26
N ARG A 485 2.23 18.80 12.98
CA ARG A 485 2.84 18.90 11.67
C ARG A 485 2.24 17.89 10.68
N ASP A 486 1.94 16.68 11.14
CA ASP A 486 1.47 15.58 10.30
C ASP A 486 -0.05 15.60 10.14
N LEU A 487 -0.77 16.24 11.07
CA LEU A 487 -2.23 16.30 11.10
C LEU A 487 -2.85 16.83 9.78
N PRO A 488 -2.37 17.97 9.20
CA PRO A 488 -2.88 18.43 7.91
C PRO A 488 -2.61 17.44 6.76
N HIS A 489 -1.46 16.76 6.77
CA HIS A 489 -1.10 15.76 5.75
C HIS A 489 -1.89 14.46 5.88
N ALA A 490 -2.37 14.16 7.07
CA ALA A 490 -3.16 12.96 7.34
C ALA A 490 -4.65 13.16 6.99
N LEU A 491 -5.23 14.32 7.33
CA LEU A 491 -6.64 14.64 7.11
C LEU A 491 -6.93 15.22 5.71
N PHE A 492 -5.97 15.92 5.12
CA PHE A 492 -6.13 16.60 3.85
C PHE A 492 -5.07 16.12 2.86
N ARG A 493 -5.44 15.96 1.61
CA ARG A 493 -4.47 15.79 0.54
C ARG A 493 -3.89 17.14 0.16
N LEU A 494 -2.71 17.46 0.68
CA LEU A 494 -2.01 18.68 0.30
C LEU A 494 -1.42 18.57 -1.11
N PRO A 495 -1.33 19.68 -1.87
CA PRO A 495 -0.60 19.72 -3.13
C PRO A 495 0.83 19.23 -2.97
N LEU A 496 1.36 18.52 -3.99
CA LEU A 496 2.71 17.94 -3.94
C LEU A 496 3.81 18.96 -3.63
N ALA A 497 3.64 20.21 -4.08
CA ALA A 497 4.58 21.30 -3.78
C ALA A 497 4.71 21.63 -2.28
N TRP A 498 3.71 21.29 -1.48
CA TRP A 498 3.70 21.52 -0.03
C TRP A 498 4.13 20.27 0.75
N LYS A 499 4.13 19.10 0.11
CA LYS A 499 4.53 17.83 0.71
C LYS A 499 6.07 17.66 0.66
N ARG A 500 6.80 18.51 1.39
CA ARG A 500 8.27 18.51 1.39
C ARG A 500 8.89 17.50 2.34
N LYS A 501 8.15 17.01 3.34
CA LYS A 501 8.67 16.14 4.40
C LYS A 501 7.78 14.91 4.59
N ARG A 502 8.42 13.82 5.01
CA ARG A 502 7.73 12.57 5.38
C ARG A 502 7.04 12.69 6.73
N PRO A 503 6.03 11.84 7.02
CA PRO A 503 5.31 11.85 8.30
C PRO A 503 6.24 11.52 9.46
N LYS A 504 6.31 12.39 10.46
CA LYS A 504 7.12 12.18 11.67
C LYS A 504 6.62 11.02 12.53
N MET A 505 5.33 10.71 12.47
CA MET A 505 4.72 9.61 13.23
C MET A 505 5.31 8.24 12.89
N LEU A 506 5.97 8.09 11.73
CA LEU A 506 6.63 6.85 11.30
C LEU A 506 8.13 6.83 11.65
N HIS A 507 8.65 7.85 12.33
CA HIS A 507 10.06 8.01 12.69
C HIS A 507 11.04 7.71 11.54
N PRO A 508 10.84 8.32 10.33
CA PRO A 508 11.70 8.03 9.20
C PRO A 508 13.13 8.49 9.46
N ILE A 509 14.12 7.70 9.01
CA ILE A 509 15.54 8.05 9.08
C ILE A 509 15.80 9.31 8.25
N ASP A 510 15.32 9.31 6.99
CA ASP A 510 15.32 10.47 6.11
C ASP A 510 13.92 11.10 6.12
N ASP A 511 13.81 12.35 6.63
CA ASP A 511 12.54 13.07 6.71
C ASP A 511 12.23 13.91 5.45
N THR A 512 13.12 13.94 4.45
CA THR A 512 12.98 14.73 3.22
C THR A 512 12.23 13.95 2.15
N ASN A 513 11.22 14.56 1.52
CA ASN A 513 10.43 13.92 0.45
C ASN A 513 10.74 14.48 -0.96
N GLN A 514 11.60 15.48 -1.04
CA GLN A 514 12.09 16.08 -2.29
C GLN A 514 13.62 16.08 -2.21
N GLY A 515 14.28 15.62 -3.30
CA GLY A 515 15.72 15.76 -3.42
C GLY A 515 16.13 17.22 -3.17
N GLU A 516 17.29 17.44 -2.63
CA GLU A 516 17.86 18.78 -2.47
C GLU A 516 17.84 19.49 -3.83
N GLN A 517 16.80 20.26 -4.08
CA GLN A 517 16.90 21.31 -5.08
C GLN A 517 17.89 22.30 -4.49
N SER A 518 19.07 22.36 -5.07
CA SER A 518 20.06 23.39 -4.76
C SER A 518 19.34 24.73 -4.64
N LYS A 519 19.44 25.33 -3.46
CA LYS A 519 19.03 26.71 -3.22
C LYS A 519 19.75 27.66 -4.16
#